data_efaea0b906c7214785f98dbfdeb81727
#
_entry.id   efaea0b906c7214785f98dbfdeb81727
#
_cell.length_a   1.000
_cell.length_b   1.000
_cell.length_c   1.000
_cell.angle_alpha   90.00
_cell.angle_beta   90.00
_cell.angle_gamma   90.00
#
_symmetry.space_group_name_H-M   'P 1'
#
loop_
_entity.id
_entity.type
_entity.pdbx_description
1 polymer ?
#
loop_
_entity_poly.entity_id
_entity_poly.type
_entity_poly.pdbx_seq_one_letter_code
_entity_poly.pdbx_strand_id
1 'polypeptide(L)'
;MVEGAPREELPWATFSPETFARAKAERKYIVLDGSAEWCHWCHVMEATTYHDPEIRKILDKHFIAVKVDVDSRPDVEERYGDYGWPATVMFSPDAAELGKYRGYINPEKFKGILEDIVASGLAEKKTNDKPKPPMKAPRTALSEEHLLWIEREIDVQLEDYYDDDQGSWGRQQKAPLGWNNAWTLRKAAAGDEKARAQALFTLDQQSKLIDPVWGGIYQYSAARDWDSPHFEKLMTFQAPALDNYATAYQLSKDTKHLARAKAMLGFLERFMKSPEGGFYTTQDADLNAHDRSKPFLDGHVYYALDEKGRLARGVPRIDMHEYGKENGLAISAYCTMYEVTRDAAVLASAEKAARRVLATHATSGGGITHDVVDPESKQKQLYLSDNASFGLALVRLYEITKNDDYLMKARAIADFMISDLTDDDSGGMFASTKDPNAVGVFATRRVPFEDNVVAVRMLAHLARAVPAASSKKYVTSLDRLLRATSRPEDIKGRGRMIGDYLIALDESKGVRGATK
;
A
#
# COMPACT_ATOMS: atom_id res chain seq x y z
N MET A 1 -32.83 11.57 1.64
CA MET A 1 -31.89 12.71 1.73
C MET A 1 -32.72 13.97 1.86
N VAL A 2 -32.51 14.75 2.93
CA VAL A 2 -33.22 16.02 3.16
C VAL A 2 -32.48 17.09 2.38
N GLU A 3 -33.12 17.71 1.41
CA GLU A 3 -32.68 18.96 0.78
C GLU A 3 -32.59 20.05 1.84
N GLY A 4 -31.37 20.35 2.28
CA GLY A 4 -31.10 21.44 3.21
C GLY A 4 -30.10 22.42 2.60
N ALA A 5 -30.14 23.67 3.03
CA ALA A 5 -29.28 24.78 2.61
C ALA A 5 -27.78 24.35 2.43
N PRO A 6 -26.99 25.07 1.61
CA PRO A 6 -25.57 24.75 1.43
C PRO A 6 -24.90 24.73 2.80
N ARG A 7 -24.51 23.54 3.24
CA ARG A 7 -23.82 23.35 4.52
C ARG A 7 -22.37 23.80 4.32
N GLU A 8 -21.98 24.76 5.10
CA GLU A 8 -20.61 25.27 5.11
C GLU A 8 -19.62 24.11 5.36
N GLU A 9 -18.57 23.98 4.58
CA GLU A 9 -17.57 22.93 4.77
C GLU A 9 -16.82 23.13 6.09
N LEU A 10 -16.37 22.02 6.71
CA LEU A 10 -15.47 22.10 7.85
C LEU A 10 -14.15 22.75 7.37
N PRO A 11 -13.61 23.77 8.07
CA PRO A 11 -12.36 24.41 7.67
C PRO A 11 -11.18 23.47 7.99
N TRP A 12 -10.94 22.50 7.12
CA TRP A 12 -9.84 21.55 7.24
C TRP A 12 -8.49 22.25 7.18
N ALA A 13 -7.66 22.04 8.19
CA ALA A 13 -6.27 22.47 8.19
C ALA A 13 -5.38 21.38 7.54
N THR A 14 -4.23 21.80 7.04
CA THR A 14 -3.19 20.88 6.57
C THR A 14 -2.42 20.28 7.74
N PHE A 15 -1.95 19.04 7.60
CA PHE A 15 -1.05 18.42 8.56
C PHE A 15 0.35 19.01 8.42
N SER A 16 0.68 19.94 9.29
CA SER A 16 1.96 20.68 9.23
C SER A 16 2.43 21.14 10.61
N PRO A 17 3.74 21.45 10.79
CA PRO A 17 4.26 22.04 12.01
C PRO A 17 3.55 23.34 12.42
N GLU A 18 3.14 24.15 11.44
CA GLU A 18 2.41 25.41 11.67
C GLU A 18 1.04 25.15 12.30
N THR A 19 0.35 24.08 11.86
CA THR A 19 -0.95 23.66 12.44
C THR A 19 -0.79 23.23 13.90
N PHE A 20 0.24 22.51 14.24
CA PHE A 20 0.54 22.15 15.64
C PHE A 20 0.95 23.37 16.48
N ALA A 21 1.73 24.31 15.92
CA ALA A 21 2.05 25.55 16.59
C ALA A 21 0.80 26.41 16.88
N ARG A 22 -0.13 26.45 15.90
CA ARG A 22 -1.44 27.10 16.06
C ARG A 22 -2.27 26.40 17.14
N ALA A 23 -2.35 25.08 17.15
CA ALA A 23 -3.06 24.30 18.16
C ALA A 23 -2.55 24.60 19.58
N LYS A 24 -1.25 24.71 19.73
CA LYS A 24 -0.59 25.08 21.00
C LYS A 24 -0.94 26.50 21.41
N ALA A 25 -0.90 27.47 20.50
CA ALA A 25 -1.22 28.88 20.77
C ALA A 25 -2.69 29.07 21.14
N GLU A 26 -3.60 28.40 20.43
CA GLU A 26 -5.06 28.46 20.68
C GLU A 26 -5.50 27.52 21.82
N ARG A 27 -4.60 26.70 22.38
CA ARG A 27 -4.89 25.66 23.37
C ARG A 27 -6.00 24.70 22.92
N LYS A 28 -5.95 24.29 21.65
CA LYS A 28 -6.89 23.35 21.04
C LYS A 28 -6.23 21.99 20.80
N TYR A 29 -7.03 20.94 20.91
CA TYR A 29 -6.66 19.61 20.41
C TYR A 29 -6.60 19.58 18.89
N ILE A 30 -6.02 18.53 18.34
CA ILE A 30 -6.11 18.24 16.91
C ILE A 30 -6.88 16.94 16.72
N VAL A 31 -7.84 16.95 15.81
CA VAL A 31 -8.44 15.75 15.24
C VAL A 31 -7.91 15.59 13.80
N LEU A 32 -7.18 14.51 13.58
CA LEU A 32 -6.71 14.13 12.24
C LEU A 32 -7.69 13.11 11.67
N ASP A 33 -8.22 13.42 10.48
CA ASP A 33 -8.95 12.51 9.62
C ASP A 33 -7.98 11.99 8.54
N GLY A 34 -7.49 10.76 8.73
CA GLY A 34 -6.75 10.03 7.70
C GLY A 34 -7.76 9.45 6.72
N SER A 35 -7.81 10.02 5.53
CA SER A 35 -8.83 9.75 4.52
C SER A 35 -8.16 9.46 3.18
N ALA A 36 -8.86 8.81 2.27
CA ALA A 36 -8.42 8.64 0.89
C ALA A 36 -9.52 9.08 -0.07
N GLU A 37 -9.14 9.62 -1.22
CA GLU A 37 -10.11 10.15 -2.20
C GLU A 37 -11.02 9.07 -2.79
N TRP A 38 -10.58 7.83 -2.82
CA TRP A 38 -11.33 6.69 -3.34
C TRP A 38 -12.28 6.03 -2.32
N CYS A 39 -12.22 6.44 -1.04
CA CYS A 39 -12.74 5.70 0.09
C CYS A 39 -14.23 6.00 0.34
N HIS A 40 -15.12 5.05 0.03
CA HIS A 40 -16.56 5.16 0.28
C HIS A 40 -16.90 5.55 1.74
N TRP A 41 -16.32 4.85 2.72
CA TRP A 41 -16.60 5.14 4.13
C TRP A 41 -16.08 6.49 4.60
N CYS A 42 -15.06 7.04 3.94
CA CYS A 42 -14.58 8.40 4.19
C CYS A 42 -15.63 9.43 3.72
N HIS A 43 -16.22 9.22 2.53
CA HIS A 43 -17.32 10.04 2.02
C HIS A 43 -18.54 9.98 2.94
N VAL A 44 -18.91 8.79 3.43
CA VAL A 44 -20.01 8.61 4.38
C VAL A 44 -19.74 9.36 5.68
N MET A 45 -18.52 9.27 6.24
CA MET A 45 -18.17 9.96 7.48
C MET A 45 -18.15 11.47 7.30
N GLU A 46 -17.67 11.96 6.17
CA GLU A 46 -17.72 13.39 5.84
C GLU A 46 -19.16 13.89 5.72
N ALA A 47 -20.01 13.17 5.00
CA ALA A 47 -21.41 13.55 4.76
C ALA A 47 -22.29 13.47 6.01
N THR A 48 -21.97 12.62 6.98
CA THR A 48 -22.79 12.38 8.16
C THR A 48 -22.18 12.95 9.43
N THR A 49 -21.00 12.46 9.82
CA THR A 49 -20.39 12.74 11.12
C THR A 49 -19.80 14.14 11.18
N TYR A 50 -18.98 14.53 10.21
CA TYR A 50 -18.36 15.85 10.19
C TYR A 50 -19.32 16.99 9.82
N HIS A 51 -20.50 16.66 9.29
CA HIS A 51 -21.58 17.63 9.03
C HIS A 51 -22.61 17.74 10.14
N ASP A 52 -22.52 16.94 11.20
CA ASP A 52 -23.40 17.03 12.36
C ASP A 52 -23.19 18.35 13.10
N PRO A 53 -24.27 19.17 13.35
CA PRO A 53 -24.14 20.48 13.96
C PRO A 53 -23.57 20.46 15.39
N GLU A 54 -23.85 19.44 16.18
CA GLU A 54 -23.33 19.32 17.54
C GLU A 54 -21.83 18.98 17.54
N ILE A 55 -21.41 18.11 16.63
CA ILE A 55 -19.99 17.79 16.42
C ILE A 55 -19.24 19.05 15.99
N ARG A 56 -19.77 19.80 15.02
CA ARG A 56 -19.14 21.04 14.53
C ARG A 56 -18.93 22.05 15.64
N LYS A 57 -19.91 22.26 16.52
CA LYS A 57 -19.77 23.17 17.69
C LYS A 57 -18.61 22.74 18.60
N ILE A 58 -18.44 21.44 18.83
CA ILE A 58 -17.35 20.93 19.68
C ILE A 58 -16.01 21.11 18.97
N LEU A 59 -15.93 20.78 17.68
CA LEU A 59 -14.72 20.95 16.87
C LEU A 59 -14.29 22.42 16.82
N ASP A 60 -15.18 23.33 16.45
CA ASP A 60 -14.88 24.77 16.35
C ASP A 60 -14.33 25.33 17.66
N LYS A 61 -14.87 24.88 18.79
CA LYS A 61 -14.51 25.40 20.11
C LYS A 61 -13.20 24.80 20.64
N HIS A 62 -12.97 23.51 20.45
CA HIS A 62 -11.94 22.77 21.19
C HIS A 62 -10.88 22.10 20.31
N PHE A 63 -11.10 21.98 19.00
CA PHE A 63 -10.22 21.26 18.10
C PHE A 63 -9.78 22.11 16.90
N ILE A 64 -8.68 21.70 16.29
CA ILE A 64 -8.34 22.02 14.91
C ILE A 64 -8.54 20.72 14.13
N ALA A 65 -9.45 20.74 13.17
CA ALA A 65 -9.68 19.61 12.29
C ALA A 65 -8.62 19.59 11.17
N VAL A 66 -7.95 18.47 11.00
CA VAL A 66 -6.91 18.23 10.00
C VAL A 66 -7.34 17.08 9.13
N LYS A 67 -7.35 17.25 7.82
CA LYS A 67 -7.58 16.17 6.84
C LYS A 67 -6.29 15.84 6.14
N VAL A 68 -6.02 14.54 5.99
CA VAL A 68 -4.83 14.04 5.30
C VAL A 68 -5.28 13.03 4.27
N ASP A 69 -4.95 13.27 3.01
CA ASP A 69 -4.99 12.23 2.01
C ASP A 69 -3.80 11.28 2.24
N VAL A 70 -4.13 10.04 2.61
CA VAL A 70 -3.14 9.05 3.05
C VAL A 70 -2.31 8.49 1.92
N ASP A 71 -2.86 8.49 0.69
CA ASP A 71 -2.10 8.06 -0.48
C ASP A 71 -0.96 9.06 -0.77
N SER A 72 -1.19 10.36 -0.56
CA SER A 72 -0.16 11.39 -0.70
C SER A 72 0.84 11.46 0.47
N ARG A 73 0.57 10.76 1.58
CA ARG A 73 1.33 10.81 2.82
C ARG A 73 1.70 9.41 3.33
N PRO A 74 2.69 8.73 2.72
CA PRO A 74 3.13 7.40 3.14
C PRO A 74 3.57 7.30 4.60
N ASP A 75 4.01 8.40 5.22
CA ASP A 75 4.34 8.46 6.64
C ASP A 75 3.10 8.35 7.55
N VAL A 76 1.94 8.83 7.09
CA VAL A 76 0.64 8.70 7.76
C VAL A 76 0.04 7.31 7.47
N GLU A 77 0.11 6.85 6.21
CA GLU A 77 -0.30 5.50 5.81
C GLU A 77 0.42 4.43 6.64
N GLU A 78 1.75 4.49 6.71
CA GLU A 78 2.57 3.54 7.46
C GLU A 78 2.21 3.49 8.95
N ARG A 79 1.85 4.62 9.52
CA ARG A 79 1.57 4.73 10.95
C ARG A 79 0.16 4.30 11.33
N TYR A 80 -0.82 4.55 10.46
CA TYR A 80 -2.24 4.39 10.80
C TYR A 80 -3.01 3.46 9.85
N GLY A 81 -2.40 2.91 8.81
CA GLY A 81 -3.06 2.01 7.84
C GLY A 81 -3.71 0.77 8.48
N ASP A 82 -3.13 0.25 9.57
CA ASP A 82 -3.73 -0.86 10.33
C ASP A 82 -5.13 -0.54 10.91
N TYR A 83 -5.51 0.73 10.98
CA TYR A 83 -6.85 1.17 11.43
C TYR A 83 -7.87 1.18 10.29
N GLY A 84 -7.45 0.98 9.04
CA GLY A 84 -8.32 1.15 7.87
C GLY A 84 -8.79 2.60 7.71
N TRP A 85 -9.43 2.89 6.60
CA TRP A 85 -9.88 4.26 6.30
C TRP A 85 -11.41 4.39 6.40
N PRO A 86 -11.90 5.53 6.95
CA PRO A 86 -11.14 6.62 7.58
C PRO A 86 -10.48 6.20 8.88
N ALA A 87 -9.31 6.77 9.20
CA ALA A 87 -8.65 6.63 10.49
C ALA A 87 -8.69 7.96 11.25
N THR A 88 -9.32 7.98 12.43
CA THR A 88 -9.37 9.18 13.26
C THR A 88 -8.31 9.14 14.34
N VAL A 89 -7.44 10.16 14.37
CA VAL A 89 -6.39 10.27 15.39
C VAL A 89 -6.52 11.58 16.15
N MET A 90 -6.48 11.51 17.47
CA MET A 90 -6.57 12.66 18.36
C MET A 90 -5.18 13.00 18.92
N PHE A 91 -4.81 14.29 18.84
CA PHE A 91 -3.57 14.79 19.41
C PHE A 91 -3.81 15.90 20.43
N SER A 92 -2.93 15.98 21.43
CA SER A 92 -2.82 17.13 22.29
C SER A 92 -2.22 18.34 21.54
N PRO A 93 -2.33 19.57 22.09
CA PRO A 93 -1.64 20.72 21.52
C PRO A 93 -0.12 20.57 21.38
N ASP A 94 0.48 19.70 22.18
CA ASP A 94 1.92 19.38 22.13
C ASP A 94 2.24 18.15 21.24
N ALA A 95 1.32 17.79 20.36
CA ALA A 95 1.45 16.68 19.41
C ALA A 95 1.62 15.28 20.05
N ALA A 96 1.17 15.11 21.30
CA ALA A 96 1.07 13.78 21.89
C ALA A 96 -0.20 13.08 21.38
N GLU A 97 -0.09 11.82 20.96
CA GLU A 97 -1.19 10.99 20.50
C GLU A 97 -2.09 10.59 21.69
N LEU A 98 -3.37 10.95 21.66
CA LEU A 98 -4.33 10.74 22.74
C LEU A 98 -5.25 9.53 22.48
N GLY A 99 -5.56 9.26 21.23
CA GLY A 99 -6.42 8.16 20.82
C GLY A 99 -6.43 7.93 19.33
N LYS A 100 -6.71 6.68 18.94
CA LYS A 100 -6.81 6.22 17.55
C LYS A 100 -8.07 5.39 17.39
N TYR A 101 -8.81 5.64 16.34
CA TYR A 101 -10.11 5.02 16.11
C TYR A 101 -10.20 4.50 14.68
N ARG A 102 -10.76 3.31 14.55
CA ARG A 102 -10.84 2.55 13.30
C ARG A 102 -12.13 2.82 12.54
N GLY A 103 -12.00 3.12 11.27
CA GLY A 103 -13.09 3.13 10.29
C GLY A 103 -14.15 4.19 10.58
N TYR A 104 -15.30 4.04 9.94
CA TYR A 104 -16.45 4.94 10.11
C TYR A 104 -16.93 5.00 11.56
N ILE A 105 -17.14 6.21 12.07
CA ILE A 105 -17.66 6.48 13.40
C ILE A 105 -18.94 7.32 13.25
N ASN A 106 -20.07 6.79 13.71
CA ASN A 106 -21.32 7.53 13.64
C ASN A 106 -21.32 8.79 14.54
N PRO A 107 -22.20 9.79 14.30
CA PRO A 107 -22.20 11.07 15.02
C PRO A 107 -22.29 10.93 16.54
N GLU A 108 -23.15 10.07 17.06
CA GLU A 108 -23.35 9.91 18.51
C GLU A 108 -22.07 9.41 19.21
N LYS A 109 -21.45 8.37 18.66
CA LYS A 109 -20.19 7.81 19.18
C LYS A 109 -19.04 8.82 19.04
N PHE A 110 -18.97 9.54 17.92
CA PHE A 110 -17.91 10.52 17.69
C PHE A 110 -18.03 11.70 18.65
N LYS A 111 -19.26 12.18 18.91
CA LYS A 111 -19.53 13.20 19.93
C LYS A 111 -19.02 12.78 21.30
N GLY A 112 -19.33 11.56 21.74
CA GLY A 112 -18.83 11.02 23.02
C GLY A 112 -17.32 11.02 23.11
N ILE A 113 -16.63 10.59 22.04
CA ILE A 113 -15.15 10.60 21.96
C ILE A 113 -14.59 12.02 22.14
N LEU A 114 -15.16 13.01 21.43
CA LEU A 114 -14.73 14.41 21.52
C LEU A 114 -14.94 14.97 22.93
N GLU A 115 -16.10 14.71 23.55
CA GLU A 115 -16.43 15.15 24.90
C GLU A 115 -15.48 14.52 25.94
N ASP A 116 -15.15 13.24 25.82
CA ASP A 116 -14.20 12.53 26.70
C ASP A 116 -12.78 13.12 26.60
N ILE A 117 -12.33 13.46 25.38
CA ILE A 117 -11.03 14.12 25.18
C ILE A 117 -11.03 15.49 25.86
N VAL A 118 -12.09 16.30 25.66
CA VAL A 118 -12.20 17.63 26.27
C VAL A 118 -12.27 17.52 27.80
N ALA A 119 -13.06 16.59 28.35
CA ALA A 119 -13.20 16.39 29.79
C ALA A 119 -11.90 15.91 30.45
N SER A 120 -11.06 15.20 29.71
CA SER A 120 -9.75 14.75 30.22
C SER A 120 -8.77 15.90 30.48
N GLY A 121 -9.06 17.10 29.99
CA GLY A 121 -8.26 18.31 30.18
C GLY A 121 -6.97 18.33 29.32
N LEU A 122 -6.42 19.55 29.17
CA LEU A 122 -5.15 19.79 28.48
C LEU A 122 -3.90 19.47 29.35
N ALA A 123 -4.07 18.74 30.44
CA ALA A 123 -2.91 18.29 31.23
C ALA A 123 -1.97 17.49 30.34
N GLU A 124 -0.66 17.71 30.48
CA GLU A 124 0.38 16.96 29.77
C GLU A 124 0.14 15.45 29.91
N LYS A 125 -0.66 14.88 29.05
CA LYS A 125 -0.71 13.43 28.87
C LYS A 125 0.52 13.08 28.08
N LYS A 126 1.54 12.59 28.79
CA LYS A 126 2.62 11.85 28.16
C LYS A 126 1.96 10.69 27.42
N THR A 127 2.27 10.57 26.13
CA THR A 127 1.89 9.40 25.34
C THR A 127 2.12 8.14 26.19
N ASN A 128 1.09 7.31 26.35
CA ASN A 128 1.26 6.00 26.97
C ASN A 128 2.12 5.06 26.11
N ASP A 129 2.34 5.42 24.86
CA ASP A 129 3.37 4.85 24.00
C ASP A 129 4.74 5.41 24.40
N LYS A 130 5.29 4.84 25.46
CA LYS A 130 6.75 4.90 25.57
C LYS A 130 7.26 4.28 24.28
N PRO A 131 8.09 4.99 23.50
CA PRO A 131 8.71 4.38 22.34
C PRO A 131 9.32 3.08 22.84
N LYS A 132 8.88 1.94 22.28
CA LYS A 132 9.53 0.67 22.58
C LYS A 132 11.01 0.90 22.28
N PRO A 133 11.92 0.56 23.21
CA PRO A 133 13.34 0.73 22.94
C PRO A 133 13.64 0.07 21.60
N PRO A 134 14.45 0.70 20.73
CA PRO A 134 14.77 0.11 19.45
C PRO A 134 15.27 -1.31 19.69
N MET A 135 14.59 -2.29 19.08
CA MET A 135 14.97 -3.68 19.23
C MET A 135 16.30 -3.86 18.50
N LYS A 136 17.33 -4.22 19.25
CA LYS A 136 18.64 -4.51 18.67
C LYS A 136 18.53 -5.73 17.75
N ALA A 137 19.04 -5.61 16.54
CA ALA A 137 19.13 -6.72 15.61
C ALA A 137 19.89 -7.89 16.24
N PRO A 138 19.49 -9.15 15.96
CA PRO A 138 20.32 -10.30 16.28
C PRO A 138 21.74 -10.09 15.71
N ARG A 139 22.77 -10.28 16.54
CA ARG A 139 24.16 -9.99 16.14
C ARG A 139 24.71 -10.97 15.10
N THR A 140 24.13 -12.17 15.01
CA THR A 140 24.56 -13.23 14.10
C THR A 140 23.65 -13.35 12.90
N ALA A 141 24.22 -13.59 11.71
CA ALA A 141 23.43 -13.89 10.52
C ALA A 141 22.61 -15.16 10.74
N LEU A 142 21.37 -15.17 10.25
CA LEU A 142 20.51 -16.35 10.29
C LEU A 142 21.09 -17.41 9.34
N SER A 143 21.13 -18.68 9.78
CA SER A 143 21.49 -19.77 8.87
C SER A 143 20.38 -20.00 7.83
N GLU A 144 20.72 -20.60 6.69
CA GLU A 144 19.70 -20.99 5.72
C GLU A 144 18.70 -22.00 6.30
N GLU A 145 19.18 -22.93 7.13
CA GLU A 145 18.34 -23.90 7.82
C GLU A 145 17.30 -23.21 8.72
N HIS A 146 17.72 -22.14 9.43
CA HIS A 146 16.80 -21.38 10.28
C HIS A 146 15.76 -20.62 9.46
N LEU A 147 16.14 -20.01 8.32
CA LEU A 147 15.19 -19.34 7.42
C LEU A 147 14.20 -20.33 6.80
N LEU A 148 14.66 -21.52 6.41
CA LEU A 148 13.79 -22.60 5.92
C LEU A 148 12.81 -23.09 7.01
N TRP A 149 13.26 -23.14 8.25
CA TRP A 149 12.40 -23.49 9.38
C TRP A 149 11.32 -22.40 9.59
N ILE A 150 11.70 -21.11 9.58
CA ILE A 150 10.75 -19.99 9.69
C ILE A 150 9.73 -20.07 8.54
N GLU A 151 10.17 -20.27 7.31
CA GLU A 151 9.28 -20.38 6.16
C GLU A 151 8.23 -21.48 6.34
N ARG A 152 8.65 -22.66 6.79
CA ARG A 152 7.75 -23.80 7.02
C ARG A 152 6.74 -23.51 8.13
N GLU A 153 7.18 -22.95 9.24
CA GLU A 153 6.29 -22.62 10.38
C GLU A 153 5.25 -21.58 9.97
N ILE A 154 5.66 -20.58 9.21
CA ILE A 154 4.74 -19.53 8.74
C ILE A 154 3.78 -20.09 7.68
N ASP A 155 4.26 -20.93 6.77
CA ASP A 155 3.41 -21.54 5.75
C ASP A 155 2.32 -22.42 6.38
N VAL A 156 2.67 -23.19 7.44
CA VAL A 156 1.70 -23.97 8.22
C VAL A 156 0.67 -23.04 8.91
N GLN A 157 1.13 -21.93 9.50
CA GLN A 157 0.22 -20.96 10.12
C GLN A 157 -0.69 -20.28 9.09
N LEU A 158 -0.19 -20.01 7.89
CA LEU A 158 -0.98 -19.43 6.82
C LEU A 158 -2.10 -20.38 6.36
N GLU A 159 -1.85 -21.68 6.32
CA GLU A 159 -2.85 -22.70 6.02
C GLU A 159 -4.02 -22.69 7.01
N ASP A 160 -3.80 -22.40 8.29
CA ASP A 160 -4.87 -22.32 9.31
C ASP A 160 -5.87 -21.19 9.04
N TYR A 161 -5.48 -20.16 8.29
CA TYR A 161 -6.37 -19.08 7.88
C TYR A 161 -7.17 -19.41 6.62
N TYR A 162 -6.84 -20.49 5.90
CA TYR A 162 -7.49 -20.80 4.65
C TYR A 162 -8.94 -21.28 4.86
N ASP A 163 -9.82 -20.75 4.05
CA ASP A 163 -11.24 -21.06 4.01
C ASP A 163 -11.49 -21.94 2.76
N ASP A 164 -11.57 -23.23 2.98
CA ASP A 164 -11.76 -24.22 1.90
C ASP A 164 -13.10 -24.08 1.18
N ASP A 165 -14.11 -23.50 1.83
CA ASP A 165 -15.44 -23.32 1.23
C ASP A 165 -15.46 -22.13 0.25
N GLN A 166 -14.71 -21.08 0.57
CA GLN A 166 -14.73 -19.82 -0.19
C GLN A 166 -13.43 -19.56 -0.96
N GLY A 167 -12.39 -20.36 -0.78
CA GLY A 167 -11.12 -20.16 -1.46
C GLY A 167 -10.46 -18.83 -1.08
N SER A 168 -10.19 -18.60 0.22
CA SER A 168 -9.60 -17.35 0.70
C SER A 168 -8.88 -17.52 2.02
N TRP A 169 -7.96 -16.61 2.34
CA TRP A 169 -7.39 -16.51 3.69
C TRP A 169 -8.22 -15.56 4.54
N GLY A 170 -9.02 -16.14 5.44
CA GLY A 170 -9.91 -15.46 6.37
C GLY A 170 -11.39 -15.68 6.06
N ARG A 171 -12.18 -15.73 7.15
CA ARG A 171 -13.57 -16.19 7.12
C ARG A 171 -14.63 -15.08 7.22
N GLN A 172 -14.22 -13.84 7.47
CA GLN A 172 -15.14 -12.71 7.63
C GLN A 172 -15.31 -11.93 6.33
N GLN A 173 -14.32 -11.12 5.98
CA GLN A 173 -14.27 -10.40 4.72
C GLN A 173 -13.41 -11.18 3.72
N LYS A 174 -13.75 -11.09 2.45
CA LYS A 174 -12.96 -11.66 1.36
C LYS A 174 -12.22 -10.54 0.62
N ALA A 175 -10.91 -10.66 0.52
CA ALA A 175 -10.09 -9.70 -0.20
C ALA A 175 -9.09 -10.44 -1.12
N PRO A 176 -8.73 -9.84 -2.25
CA PRO A 176 -7.69 -10.36 -3.12
C PRO A 176 -6.32 -10.21 -2.45
N LEU A 177 -5.95 -11.20 -1.61
CA LEU A 177 -4.64 -11.20 -0.96
C LEU A 177 -3.56 -11.62 -1.96
N GLY A 178 -3.12 -10.65 -2.77
CA GLY A 178 -2.25 -10.87 -3.92
C GLY A 178 -0.98 -11.63 -3.59
N TRP A 179 -0.34 -11.35 -2.47
CA TRP A 179 0.89 -12.01 -2.05
C TRP A 179 0.69 -13.45 -1.58
N ASN A 180 -0.44 -13.73 -0.91
CA ASN A 180 -0.79 -15.10 -0.54
C ASN A 180 -1.06 -15.94 -1.79
N ASN A 181 -1.79 -15.39 -2.76
CA ASN A 181 -2.00 -16.04 -4.05
C ASN A 181 -0.66 -16.30 -4.76
N ALA A 182 0.23 -15.30 -4.82
CA ALA A 182 1.54 -15.44 -5.44
C ALA A 182 2.40 -16.51 -4.77
N TRP A 183 2.39 -16.57 -3.42
CA TRP A 183 3.08 -17.62 -2.68
C TRP A 183 2.53 -19.02 -3.02
N THR A 184 1.20 -19.17 -3.01
CA THR A 184 0.55 -20.45 -3.30
C THR A 184 0.78 -20.90 -4.74
N LEU A 185 0.76 -19.96 -5.72
CA LEU A 185 1.14 -20.23 -7.11
C LEU A 185 2.61 -20.66 -7.24
N ARG A 186 3.50 -20.10 -6.42
CA ARG A 186 4.92 -20.46 -6.39
C ARG A 186 5.13 -21.90 -5.89
N LYS A 187 4.44 -22.30 -4.81
CA LYS A 187 4.41 -23.70 -4.35
C LYS A 187 3.88 -24.64 -5.43
N ALA A 188 2.80 -24.24 -6.08
CA ALA A 188 2.21 -25.01 -7.18
C ALA A 188 3.18 -25.19 -8.37
N ALA A 189 3.95 -24.17 -8.71
CA ALA A 189 4.99 -24.24 -9.74
C ALA A 189 6.16 -25.16 -9.35
N ALA A 190 6.42 -25.30 -8.04
CA ALA A 190 7.40 -26.24 -7.49
C ALA A 190 6.87 -27.69 -7.39
N GLY A 191 5.62 -27.95 -7.79
CA GLY A 191 5.04 -29.30 -7.85
C GLY A 191 4.11 -29.65 -6.67
N ASP A 192 3.72 -28.69 -5.84
CA ASP A 192 2.74 -28.91 -4.77
C ASP A 192 1.30 -28.89 -5.36
N GLU A 193 0.71 -30.08 -5.51
CA GLU A 193 -0.63 -30.23 -6.08
C GLU A 193 -1.75 -29.70 -5.18
N LYS A 194 -1.58 -29.71 -3.84
CA LYS A 194 -2.52 -29.07 -2.91
C LYS A 194 -2.51 -27.56 -3.12
N ALA A 195 -1.33 -26.95 -3.13
CA ALA A 195 -1.20 -25.52 -3.40
C ALA A 195 -1.72 -25.13 -4.78
N ARG A 196 -1.54 -26.01 -5.79
CA ARG A 196 -2.13 -25.82 -7.13
C ARG A 196 -3.65 -25.75 -7.08
N ALA A 197 -4.27 -26.70 -6.42
CA ALA A 197 -5.73 -26.71 -6.27
C ALA A 197 -6.24 -25.48 -5.52
N GLN A 198 -5.59 -25.10 -4.40
CA GLN A 198 -5.93 -23.92 -3.62
C GLN A 198 -5.79 -22.63 -4.44
N ALA A 199 -4.65 -22.42 -5.13
CA ALA A 199 -4.40 -21.21 -5.90
C ALA A 199 -5.45 -21.02 -7.00
N LEU A 200 -5.73 -22.07 -7.78
CA LEU A 200 -6.70 -21.99 -8.88
C LEU A 200 -8.12 -21.79 -8.36
N PHE A 201 -8.52 -22.48 -7.28
CA PHE A 201 -9.82 -22.30 -6.65
C PHE A 201 -9.98 -20.87 -6.08
N THR A 202 -8.98 -20.37 -5.36
CA THR A 202 -8.99 -18.98 -4.82
C THR A 202 -9.17 -17.96 -5.94
N LEU A 203 -8.43 -18.08 -7.04
CA LEU A 203 -8.52 -17.16 -8.17
C LEU A 203 -9.85 -17.28 -8.92
N ASP A 204 -10.45 -18.47 -8.94
CA ASP A 204 -11.79 -18.66 -9.50
C ASP A 204 -12.86 -17.94 -8.67
N GLN A 205 -12.82 -18.08 -7.35
CA GLN A 205 -13.73 -17.37 -6.45
C GLN A 205 -13.51 -15.86 -6.47
N GLN A 206 -12.25 -15.43 -6.35
CA GLN A 206 -11.87 -14.02 -6.39
C GLN A 206 -12.30 -13.31 -7.69
N SER A 207 -12.45 -14.05 -8.80
CA SER A 207 -12.88 -13.47 -10.08
C SER A 207 -14.27 -12.82 -10.03
N LYS A 208 -15.09 -13.11 -9.03
CA LYS A 208 -16.35 -12.42 -8.77
C LYS A 208 -16.18 -10.92 -8.44
N LEU A 209 -14.99 -10.54 -7.97
CA LEU A 209 -14.63 -9.14 -7.77
C LEU A 209 -14.10 -8.44 -9.03
N ILE A 210 -13.96 -9.14 -10.16
CA ILE A 210 -13.58 -8.47 -11.41
C ILE A 210 -14.81 -7.77 -11.97
N ASP A 211 -14.69 -6.47 -12.26
CA ASP A 211 -15.75 -5.69 -12.89
C ASP A 211 -16.11 -6.29 -14.27
N PRO A 212 -17.34 -6.77 -14.44
CA PRO A 212 -17.74 -7.44 -15.68
C PRO A 212 -17.84 -6.51 -16.88
N VAL A 213 -17.86 -5.18 -16.67
CA VAL A 213 -18.05 -4.18 -17.73
C VAL A 213 -16.71 -3.58 -18.19
N TRP A 214 -15.88 -3.14 -17.25
CA TRP A 214 -14.64 -2.43 -17.57
C TRP A 214 -13.37 -3.21 -17.20
N GLY A 215 -13.51 -4.34 -16.55
CA GLY A 215 -12.38 -5.04 -15.97
C GLY A 215 -11.84 -4.32 -14.73
N GLY A 216 -10.64 -4.72 -14.31
CA GLY A 216 -10.11 -4.33 -13.01
C GLY A 216 -10.78 -5.08 -11.87
N ILE A 217 -10.16 -5.10 -10.70
CA ILE A 217 -10.66 -5.81 -9.53
C ILE A 217 -11.11 -4.84 -8.45
N TYR A 218 -12.25 -5.08 -7.83
CA TYR A 218 -12.74 -4.36 -6.67
C TYR A 218 -11.91 -4.71 -5.44
N GLN A 219 -11.91 -3.82 -4.44
CA GLN A 219 -11.01 -3.91 -3.30
C GLN A 219 -11.27 -5.15 -2.43
N TYR A 220 -12.52 -5.41 -2.04
CA TYR A 220 -12.90 -6.55 -1.19
C TYR A 220 -14.40 -6.82 -1.25
N SER A 221 -14.83 -7.97 -0.68
CA SER A 221 -16.22 -8.23 -0.35
C SER A 221 -16.45 -8.08 1.16
N ALA A 222 -17.46 -7.32 1.55
CA ALA A 222 -17.78 -7.06 2.94
C ALA A 222 -18.40 -8.27 3.66
N ALA A 223 -18.95 -9.23 2.91
CA ALA A 223 -19.57 -10.44 3.43
C ALA A 223 -18.56 -11.60 3.57
N ARG A 224 -19.06 -12.73 4.07
CA ARG A 224 -18.27 -13.97 4.20
C ARG A 224 -18.04 -14.69 2.87
N ASP A 225 -18.65 -14.20 1.80
CA ASP A 225 -18.53 -14.67 0.42
C ASP A 225 -17.90 -13.56 -0.46
N TRP A 226 -17.86 -13.78 -1.77
CA TRP A 226 -17.30 -12.84 -2.74
C TRP A 226 -18.35 -11.98 -3.46
N ASP A 227 -19.59 -11.97 -2.98
CA ASP A 227 -20.74 -11.43 -3.72
C ASP A 227 -21.22 -10.05 -3.22
N SER A 228 -20.50 -9.43 -2.25
CA SER A 228 -20.80 -8.10 -1.70
C SER A 228 -19.62 -7.14 -1.88
N PRO A 229 -19.28 -6.74 -3.13
CA PRO A 229 -18.08 -5.97 -3.42
C PRO A 229 -18.14 -4.54 -2.87
N HIS A 230 -16.99 -4.06 -2.41
CA HIS A 230 -16.63 -2.66 -2.29
C HIS A 230 -15.88 -2.25 -3.56
N PHE A 231 -16.34 -1.19 -4.21
CA PHE A 231 -16.07 -0.93 -5.62
C PHE A 231 -14.80 -0.12 -5.90
N GLU A 232 -14.06 0.25 -4.87
CA GLU A 232 -12.76 0.91 -5.00
C GLU A 232 -11.81 0.06 -5.86
N LYS A 233 -11.06 0.70 -6.76
CA LYS A 233 -10.04 0.03 -7.58
C LYS A 233 -8.68 0.67 -7.37
N LEU A 234 -7.85 0.04 -6.55
CA LEU A 234 -6.54 0.54 -6.14
C LEU A 234 -5.44 -0.22 -6.89
N MET A 235 -4.38 0.48 -7.34
CA MET A 235 -3.25 -0.14 -8.03
C MET A 235 -2.59 -1.24 -7.18
N THR A 236 -2.57 -1.10 -5.87
CA THR A 236 -2.06 -2.10 -4.92
C THR A 236 -2.82 -3.43 -4.94
N PHE A 237 -4.04 -3.45 -5.49
CA PHE A 237 -4.82 -4.68 -5.76
C PHE A 237 -4.79 -5.07 -7.24
N GLN A 238 -4.83 -4.08 -8.16
CA GLN A 238 -4.83 -4.34 -9.59
C GLN A 238 -3.56 -5.06 -10.05
N ALA A 239 -2.39 -4.54 -9.67
CA ALA A 239 -1.13 -5.07 -10.12
C ALA A 239 -0.88 -6.51 -9.62
N PRO A 240 -1.01 -6.84 -8.33
CA PRO A 240 -0.89 -8.23 -7.87
C PRO A 240 -1.95 -9.17 -8.45
N ALA A 241 -3.17 -8.70 -8.73
CA ALA A 241 -4.18 -9.54 -9.36
C ALA A 241 -3.83 -9.85 -10.82
N LEU A 242 -3.36 -8.86 -11.59
CA LEU A 242 -2.85 -9.07 -12.95
C LEU A 242 -1.72 -10.11 -12.96
N ASP A 243 -0.74 -9.96 -12.07
CA ASP A 243 0.40 -10.88 -11.92
C ASP A 243 -0.09 -12.31 -11.64
N ASN A 244 -0.99 -12.47 -10.68
CA ASN A 244 -1.50 -13.76 -10.26
C ASN A 244 -2.33 -14.47 -11.34
N TYR A 245 -3.21 -13.76 -12.06
CA TYR A 245 -3.97 -14.36 -13.17
C TYR A 245 -3.06 -14.71 -14.36
N ALA A 246 -2.05 -13.91 -14.65
CA ALA A 246 -1.06 -14.24 -15.68
C ALA A 246 -0.25 -15.50 -15.28
N THR A 247 0.23 -15.57 -14.05
CA THR A 247 0.96 -16.73 -13.51
C THR A 247 0.09 -17.99 -13.46
N ALA A 248 -1.19 -17.86 -13.07
CA ALA A 248 -2.15 -18.98 -13.08
C ALA A 248 -2.39 -19.53 -14.48
N TYR A 249 -2.44 -18.67 -15.50
CA TYR A 249 -2.48 -19.13 -16.90
C TYR A 249 -1.17 -19.84 -17.30
N GLN A 250 -0.02 -19.30 -16.91
CA GLN A 250 1.27 -19.97 -17.20
C GLN A 250 1.32 -21.36 -16.59
N LEU A 251 0.80 -21.52 -15.38
CA LEU A 251 0.78 -22.79 -14.64
C LEU A 251 -0.23 -23.79 -15.20
N SER A 252 -1.47 -23.35 -15.47
CA SER A 252 -2.61 -24.23 -15.79
C SER A 252 -2.88 -24.40 -17.28
N LYS A 253 -2.46 -23.41 -18.11
CA LYS A 253 -2.84 -23.24 -19.53
C LYS A 253 -4.36 -23.06 -19.73
N ASP A 254 -5.11 -22.85 -18.66
CA ASP A 254 -6.53 -22.57 -18.76
C ASP A 254 -6.77 -21.12 -19.21
N THR A 255 -7.37 -20.96 -20.38
CA THR A 255 -7.57 -19.66 -21.04
C THR A 255 -8.48 -18.71 -20.25
N LYS A 256 -9.27 -19.21 -19.29
CA LYS A 256 -10.07 -18.34 -18.41
C LYS A 256 -9.19 -17.40 -17.58
N HIS A 257 -8.02 -17.87 -17.09
CA HIS A 257 -7.09 -17.02 -16.33
C HIS A 257 -6.45 -15.96 -17.22
N LEU A 258 -6.10 -16.31 -18.47
CA LEU A 258 -5.62 -15.33 -19.43
C LEU A 258 -6.68 -14.27 -19.77
N ALA A 259 -7.94 -14.67 -19.91
CA ALA A 259 -9.05 -13.75 -20.15
C ALA A 259 -9.22 -12.74 -18.98
N ARG A 260 -9.12 -13.24 -17.74
CA ARG A 260 -9.14 -12.39 -16.53
C ARG A 260 -7.94 -11.44 -16.47
N ALA A 261 -6.73 -11.94 -16.73
CA ALA A 261 -5.53 -11.09 -16.81
C ALA A 261 -5.69 -10.00 -17.88
N LYS A 262 -6.24 -10.33 -19.06
CA LYS A 262 -6.54 -9.34 -20.11
C LYS A 262 -7.61 -8.34 -19.71
N ALA A 263 -8.63 -8.73 -18.93
CA ALA A 263 -9.62 -7.79 -18.40
C ALA A 263 -8.97 -6.80 -17.40
N MET A 264 -8.06 -7.28 -16.54
CA MET A 264 -7.26 -6.40 -15.67
C MET A 264 -6.40 -5.44 -16.48
N LEU A 265 -5.64 -5.96 -17.44
CA LEU A 265 -4.77 -5.17 -18.33
C LEU A 265 -5.58 -4.11 -19.09
N GLY A 266 -6.74 -4.48 -19.64
CA GLY A 266 -7.62 -3.57 -20.37
C GLY A 266 -8.12 -2.40 -19.52
N PHE A 267 -8.43 -2.65 -18.25
CA PHE A 267 -8.79 -1.61 -17.30
C PHE A 267 -7.61 -0.66 -17.04
N LEU A 268 -6.43 -1.20 -16.79
CA LEU A 268 -5.22 -0.40 -16.53
C LEU A 268 -4.86 0.49 -17.74
N GLU A 269 -4.86 -0.08 -18.96
CA GLU A 269 -4.55 0.68 -20.20
C GLU A 269 -5.60 1.76 -20.52
N ARG A 270 -6.88 1.52 -20.18
CA ARG A 270 -7.95 2.44 -20.50
C ARG A 270 -8.13 3.58 -19.50
N PHE A 271 -7.98 3.28 -18.20
CA PHE A 271 -8.35 4.21 -17.12
C PHE A 271 -7.19 4.62 -16.23
N MET A 272 -6.20 3.76 -16.02
CA MET A 272 -5.14 3.99 -15.04
C MET A 272 -3.82 4.40 -15.69
N LYS A 273 -3.72 4.46 -17.01
CA LYS A 273 -2.51 4.85 -17.71
C LYS A 273 -2.52 6.35 -18.01
N SER A 274 -1.48 7.03 -17.54
CA SER A 274 -1.23 8.44 -17.86
C SER A 274 -0.85 8.63 -19.34
N PRO A 275 -1.29 9.70 -19.99
CA PRO A 275 -0.83 10.06 -21.35
C PRO A 275 0.70 10.19 -21.44
N GLU A 276 1.35 10.65 -20.38
CA GLU A 276 2.80 10.78 -20.27
C GLU A 276 3.49 9.43 -20.11
N GLY A 277 2.77 8.40 -19.68
CA GLY A 277 3.20 7.00 -19.68
C GLY A 277 3.32 6.33 -18.33
N GLY A 278 3.21 7.06 -17.22
CA GLY A 278 3.09 6.47 -15.89
C GLY A 278 1.72 5.82 -15.64
N PHE A 279 1.52 5.31 -14.46
CA PHE A 279 0.23 4.75 -14.01
C PHE A 279 -0.32 5.58 -12.86
N TYR A 280 -1.62 5.86 -12.94
CA TYR A 280 -2.42 6.47 -11.90
C TYR A 280 -2.65 5.50 -10.72
N THR A 281 -3.10 6.03 -9.59
CA THR A 281 -3.08 5.33 -8.30
C THR A 281 -4.36 4.57 -8.03
N THR A 282 -5.53 5.23 -8.11
CA THR A 282 -6.81 4.65 -7.67
C THR A 282 -7.99 5.15 -8.49
N GLN A 283 -9.09 4.40 -8.45
CA GLN A 283 -10.42 4.85 -8.91
C GLN A 283 -11.41 4.75 -7.76
N ASP A 284 -12.19 5.83 -7.57
CA ASP A 284 -13.21 5.96 -6.54
C ASP A 284 -14.31 4.90 -6.66
N ALA A 285 -14.84 4.46 -5.51
CA ALA A 285 -16.01 3.60 -5.43
C ALA A 285 -17.28 4.30 -5.94
N ASP A 286 -17.39 5.61 -5.71
CA ASP A 286 -18.60 6.39 -5.91
C ASP A 286 -18.45 7.41 -7.05
N LEU A 287 -19.54 7.72 -7.72
CA LEU A 287 -19.54 8.77 -8.73
C LEU A 287 -19.90 10.12 -8.10
N ASN A 288 -19.11 11.16 -8.40
CA ASN A 288 -19.29 12.53 -7.94
C ASN A 288 -19.23 12.72 -6.40
N ALA A 289 -18.55 11.85 -5.67
CA ALA A 289 -18.39 12.00 -4.22
C ALA A 289 -17.71 13.31 -3.82
N HIS A 290 -16.82 13.82 -4.67
CA HIS A 290 -16.08 15.07 -4.46
C HIS A 290 -16.68 16.30 -5.16
N ASP A 291 -17.76 16.15 -5.93
CA ASP A 291 -18.38 17.23 -6.71
C ASP A 291 -19.84 17.43 -6.31
N ARG A 292 -20.08 18.27 -5.31
CA ARG A 292 -21.42 18.56 -4.80
C ARG A 292 -22.32 19.30 -5.81
N SER A 293 -21.77 19.80 -6.92
CA SER A 293 -22.54 20.41 -7.98
C SER A 293 -23.26 19.38 -8.86
N LYS A 294 -22.86 18.09 -8.73
CA LYS A 294 -23.43 16.98 -9.47
C LYS A 294 -24.15 16.00 -8.54
N PRO A 295 -25.12 15.24 -9.05
CA PRO A 295 -25.76 14.18 -8.28
C PRO A 295 -24.75 13.12 -7.86
N PHE A 296 -24.67 12.86 -6.55
CA PHE A 296 -23.93 11.71 -6.02
C PHE A 296 -24.61 10.41 -6.45
N LEU A 297 -23.80 9.42 -6.86
CA LEU A 297 -24.28 8.09 -7.14
C LEU A 297 -23.40 7.06 -6.44
N ASP A 298 -24.03 6.33 -5.53
CA ASP A 298 -23.42 5.22 -4.78
C ASP A 298 -22.88 4.14 -5.72
N GLY A 299 -21.75 3.55 -5.37
CA GLY A 299 -21.07 2.53 -6.16
C GLY A 299 -21.94 1.33 -6.51
N HIS A 300 -22.82 0.85 -5.60
CA HIS A 300 -23.73 -0.25 -5.89
C HIS A 300 -24.69 0.07 -7.05
N VAL A 301 -25.15 1.31 -7.11
CA VAL A 301 -26.03 1.76 -8.21
C VAL A 301 -25.24 1.98 -9.48
N TYR A 302 -24.05 2.58 -9.37
CA TYR A 302 -23.21 2.91 -10.53
C TYR A 302 -22.67 1.64 -11.22
N TYR A 303 -22.04 0.74 -10.47
CA TYR A 303 -21.39 -0.44 -11.04
C TYR A 303 -22.38 -1.52 -11.49
N ALA A 304 -23.67 -1.43 -11.11
CA ALA A 304 -24.74 -2.26 -11.69
C ALA A 304 -25.11 -1.85 -13.12
N LEU A 305 -24.65 -0.68 -13.61
CA LEU A 305 -24.95 -0.21 -14.97
C LEU A 305 -24.07 -0.91 -16.01
N ASP A 306 -24.62 -1.05 -17.22
CA ASP A 306 -23.85 -1.42 -18.40
C ASP A 306 -22.89 -0.29 -18.85
N GLU A 307 -22.05 -0.54 -19.82
CA GLU A 307 -21.08 0.43 -20.34
C GLU A 307 -21.75 1.74 -20.79
N LYS A 308 -22.85 1.66 -21.52
CA LYS A 308 -23.59 2.82 -22.00
C LYS A 308 -24.13 3.66 -20.84
N GLY A 309 -24.68 2.99 -19.85
CA GLY A 309 -25.21 3.63 -18.64
C GLY A 309 -24.13 4.32 -17.81
N ARG A 310 -22.95 3.71 -17.68
CA ARG A 310 -21.80 4.31 -17.00
C ARG A 310 -21.25 5.52 -17.75
N LEU A 311 -20.98 5.39 -19.05
CA LEU A 311 -20.45 6.47 -19.88
C LEU A 311 -21.40 7.69 -19.94
N ALA A 312 -22.71 7.46 -19.93
CA ALA A 312 -23.70 8.54 -19.93
C ALA A 312 -23.68 9.37 -18.62
N ARG A 313 -23.18 8.81 -17.51
CA ARG A 313 -23.09 9.47 -16.21
C ARG A 313 -21.70 10.02 -15.91
N GLY A 314 -20.68 9.54 -16.59
CA GLY A 314 -19.28 9.86 -16.37
C GLY A 314 -18.54 8.71 -15.68
N VAL A 315 -17.26 8.92 -15.42
CA VAL A 315 -16.34 7.96 -14.81
C VAL A 315 -16.12 8.38 -13.36
N PRO A 316 -16.18 7.46 -12.38
CA PRO A 316 -15.75 7.75 -11.01
C PRO A 316 -14.35 8.33 -11.00
N ARG A 317 -14.08 9.23 -10.06
CA ARG A 317 -12.81 9.95 -9.99
C ARG A 317 -11.64 8.99 -10.02
N ILE A 318 -10.64 9.33 -10.82
CA ILE A 318 -9.35 8.65 -10.84
C ILE A 318 -8.35 9.60 -10.17
N ASP A 319 -7.65 9.10 -9.18
CA ASP A 319 -6.50 9.81 -8.62
C ASP A 319 -5.35 9.74 -9.61
N MET A 320 -5.01 10.90 -10.18
CA MET A 320 -4.04 11.03 -11.26
C MET A 320 -2.59 11.20 -10.77
N HIS A 321 -2.31 11.02 -9.49
CA HIS A 321 -0.95 10.96 -9.00
C HIS A 321 -0.22 9.74 -9.57
N GLU A 322 1.07 9.88 -9.81
CA GLU A 322 1.91 8.83 -10.39
C GLU A 322 2.93 8.33 -9.35
N TYR A 323 2.48 7.78 -8.22
CA TYR A 323 3.35 7.40 -7.11
C TYR A 323 4.35 6.31 -7.49
N GLY A 324 5.55 6.39 -6.89
CA GLY A 324 6.67 5.49 -7.15
C GLY A 324 6.36 4.04 -6.84
N LYS A 325 5.72 3.76 -5.69
CA LYS A 325 5.31 2.42 -5.23
C LYS A 325 4.35 1.77 -6.22
N GLU A 326 3.27 2.47 -6.58
CA GLU A 326 2.22 1.97 -7.47
C GLU A 326 2.72 1.72 -8.87
N ASN A 327 3.57 2.62 -9.39
CA ASN A 327 4.25 2.42 -10.67
C ASN A 327 5.20 1.22 -10.63
N GLY A 328 5.92 1.01 -9.53
CA GLY A 328 6.76 -0.17 -9.33
C GLY A 328 5.96 -1.48 -9.39
N LEU A 329 4.81 -1.53 -8.71
CA LEU A 329 3.91 -2.68 -8.74
C LEU A 329 3.35 -2.93 -10.15
N ALA A 330 2.84 -1.88 -10.82
CA ALA A 330 2.29 -1.98 -12.16
C ALA A 330 3.34 -2.49 -13.17
N ILE A 331 4.53 -1.90 -13.19
CA ILE A 331 5.63 -2.30 -14.08
C ILE A 331 5.98 -3.78 -13.84
N SER A 332 6.07 -4.24 -12.59
CA SER A 332 6.37 -5.64 -12.27
C SER A 332 5.30 -6.59 -12.81
N ALA A 333 4.02 -6.25 -12.65
CA ALA A 333 2.91 -7.06 -13.17
C ALA A 333 2.89 -7.09 -14.71
N TYR A 334 3.21 -5.97 -15.37
CA TYR A 334 3.37 -5.92 -16.83
C TYR A 334 4.53 -6.77 -17.31
N CYS A 335 5.64 -6.83 -16.57
CA CYS A 335 6.73 -7.75 -16.85
C CYS A 335 6.24 -9.20 -16.86
N THR A 336 5.50 -9.64 -15.84
CA THR A 336 4.92 -11.00 -15.80
C THR A 336 3.94 -11.22 -16.96
N MET A 337 3.08 -10.25 -17.24
CA MET A 337 2.15 -10.37 -18.37
C MET A 337 2.87 -10.48 -19.72
N TYR A 338 3.98 -9.76 -19.91
CA TYR A 338 4.83 -9.91 -21.10
C TYR A 338 5.50 -11.28 -21.14
N GLU A 339 6.01 -11.81 -20.04
CA GLU A 339 6.63 -13.15 -19.99
C GLU A 339 5.63 -14.23 -20.43
N VAL A 340 4.36 -14.05 -20.10
CA VAL A 340 3.29 -14.99 -20.42
C VAL A 340 2.77 -14.86 -21.85
N THR A 341 2.62 -13.62 -22.35
CA THR A 341 1.97 -13.36 -23.65
C THR A 341 2.93 -13.08 -24.78
N ARG A 342 4.15 -12.63 -24.47
CA ARG A 342 5.12 -12.08 -25.45
C ARG A 342 4.60 -10.91 -26.26
N ASP A 343 3.59 -10.21 -25.73
CA ASP A 343 3.03 -9.01 -26.36
C ASP A 343 3.96 -7.81 -26.15
N ALA A 344 4.58 -7.35 -27.24
CA ALA A 344 5.53 -6.24 -27.21
C ALA A 344 4.91 -4.92 -26.74
N ALA A 345 3.59 -4.72 -26.93
CA ALA A 345 2.91 -3.51 -26.46
C ALA A 345 2.85 -3.46 -24.93
N VAL A 346 2.70 -4.61 -24.27
CA VAL A 346 2.72 -4.71 -22.80
C VAL A 346 4.10 -4.31 -22.25
N LEU A 347 5.17 -4.83 -22.84
CA LEU A 347 6.54 -4.46 -22.44
C LEU A 347 6.80 -2.97 -22.69
N ALA A 348 6.38 -2.45 -23.84
CA ALA A 348 6.56 -1.03 -24.19
C ALA A 348 5.84 -0.09 -23.20
N SER A 349 4.66 -0.50 -22.67
CA SER A 349 3.95 0.23 -21.62
C SER A 349 4.77 0.25 -20.31
N ALA A 350 5.29 -0.90 -19.88
CA ALA A 350 6.15 -0.98 -18.69
C ALA A 350 7.41 -0.12 -18.81
N GLU A 351 8.09 -0.18 -19.95
CA GLU A 351 9.29 0.63 -20.20
C GLU A 351 8.97 2.13 -20.28
N LYS A 352 7.80 2.50 -20.84
CA LYS A 352 7.37 3.91 -20.88
C LYS A 352 7.12 4.42 -19.45
N ALA A 353 6.47 3.64 -18.61
CA ALA A 353 6.23 3.99 -17.22
C ALA A 353 7.55 4.12 -16.43
N ALA A 354 8.48 3.19 -16.60
CA ALA A 354 9.79 3.27 -15.96
C ALA A 354 10.55 4.53 -16.38
N ARG A 355 10.55 4.87 -17.67
CA ARG A 355 11.18 6.12 -18.16
C ARG A 355 10.49 7.36 -17.61
N ARG A 356 9.16 7.37 -17.48
CA ARG A 356 8.40 8.48 -16.89
C ARG A 356 8.82 8.71 -15.45
N VAL A 357 8.79 7.68 -14.59
CA VAL A 357 9.19 7.79 -13.19
C VAL A 357 10.65 8.24 -13.07
N LEU A 358 11.56 7.65 -13.84
CA LEU A 358 12.98 8.06 -13.83
C LEU A 358 13.19 9.51 -14.24
N ALA A 359 12.35 10.05 -15.15
CA ALA A 359 12.45 11.43 -15.60
C ALA A 359 11.90 12.44 -14.58
N THR A 360 10.89 12.04 -13.78
CA THR A 360 10.11 12.97 -12.96
C THR A 360 10.31 12.80 -11.44
N HIS A 361 10.78 11.65 -10.98
CA HIS A 361 10.92 11.34 -9.55
C HIS A 361 12.39 11.18 -9.13
N ALA A 362 13.33 10.96 -10.07
CA ALA A 362 14.70 10.69 -9.70
C ALA A 362 15.37 11.89 -9.02
N THR A 363 16.11 11.61 -7.93
CA THR A 363 16.90 12.60 -7.21
C THR A 363 18.38 12.48 -7.55
N SER A 364 19.14 13.54 -7.29
CA SER A 364 20.60 13.51 -7.46
C SER A 364 21.30 12.53 -6.51
N GLY A 365 20.65 12.14 -5.40
CA GLY A 365 21.14 11.15 -4.43
C GLY A 365 20.89 9.69 -4.82
N GLY A 366 20.25 9.43 -5.95
CA GLY A 366 20.00 8.09 -6.49
C GLY A 366 18.64 7.49 -6.11
N GLY A 367 17.96 8.02 -5.09
CA GLY A 367 16.59 7.63 -4.75
C GLY A 367 15.53 8.31 -5.62
N ILE A 368 14.27 7.91 -5.44
CA ILE A 368 13.11 8.55 -6.09
C ILE A 368 12.18 9.16 -5.04
N THR A 369 11.48 10.23 -5.44
CA THR A 369 10.39 10.84 -4.66
C THR A 369 9.12 9.99 -4.74
N HIS A 370 8.18 10.27 -3.84
CA HIS A 370 6.88 9.59 -3.85
C HIS A 370 6.05 9.93 -5.08
N ASP A 371 5.96 11.22 -5.40
CA ASP A 371 5.27 11.75 -6.57
C ASP A 371 6.23 12.58 -7.44
N VAL A 372 5.71 13.10 -8.53
CA VAL A 372 6.44 14.02 -9.42
C VAL A 372 7.08 15.14 -8.60
N VAL A 373 8.35 15.42 -8.86
CA VAL A 373 9.07 16.49 -8.15
C VAL A 373 8.35 17.82 -8.38
N ASP A 374 7.75 18.32 -7.31
CA ASP A 374 7.25 19.68 -7.24
C ASP A 374 8.31 20.56 -6.53
N PRO A 375 8.92 21.55 -7.22
CA PRO A 375 9.91 22.44 -6.64
C PRO A 375 9.37 23.25 -5.44
N GLU A 376 8.06 23.48 -5.39
CA GLU A 376 7.38 24.23 -4.33
C GLU A 376 6.94 23.32 -3.16
N SER A 377 6.99 22.01 -3.33
CA SER A 377 6.62 21.05 -2.28
C SER A 377 7.53 21.21 -1.06
N LYS A 378 6.91 21.32 0.11
CA LYS A 378 7.59 21.27 1.40
C LYS A 378 7.95 19.84 1.82
N GLN A 379 7.32 18.84 1.22
CA GLN A 379 7.55 17.43 1.49
C GLN A 379 8.76 16.96 0.68
N LYS A 380 9.85 16.68 1.37
CA LYS A 380 11.12 16.27 0.77
C LYS A 380 11.59 14.89 1.22
N GLN A 381 10.76 14.16 1.96
CA GLN A 381 11.09 12.82 2.36
C GLN A 381 11.10 11.88 1.16
N LEU A 382 12.07 10.96 1.15
CA LEU A 382 12.09 9.82 0.25
C LEU A 382 11.68 8.59 1.06
N TYR A 383 10.75 7.82 0.53
CA TYR A 383 10.16 6.69 1.23
C TYR A 383 10.74 5.35 0.78
N LEU A 384 10.86 4.43 1.72
CA LEU A 384 11.33 3.07 1.45
C LEU A 384 10.38 2.32 0.52
N SER A 385 9.08 2.48 0.70
CA SER A 385 8.02 1.85 -0.11
C SER A 385 8.21 2.12 -1.60
N ASP A 386 8.39 3.41 -1.99
CA ASP A 386 8.60 3.81 -3.37
C ASP A 386 9.90 3.26 -3.94
N ASN A 387 10.98 3.44 -3.19
CA ASN A 387 12.31 3.08 -3.62
C ASN A 387 12.49 1.56 -3.75
N ALA A 388 11.96 0.78 -2.81
CA ALA A 388 12.03 -0.68 -2.87
C ALA A 388 11.16 -1.25 -3.99
N SER A 389 9.91 -0.78 -4.14
CA SER A 389 8.98 -1.25 -5.16
C SER A 389 9.45 -0.91 -6.57
N PHE A 390 9.80 0.36 -6.81
CA PHE A 390 10.27 0.79 -8.12
C PHE A 390 11.66 0.21 -8.46
N GLY A 391 12.55 0.11 -7.47
CA GLY A 391 13.84 -0.53 -7.65
C GLY A 391 13.72 -2.00 -8.06
N LEU A 392 12.80 -2.76 -7.44
CA LEU A 392 12.48 -4.14 -7.84
C LEU A 392 11.98 -4.19 -9.28
N ALA A 393 11.08 -3.30 -9.67
CA ALA A 393 10.55 -3.21 -11.02
C ALA A 393 11.65 -2.97 -12.08
N LEU A 394 12.62 -2.11 -11.77
CA LEU A 394 13.78 -1.88 -12.65
C LEU A 394 14.64 -3.14 -12.80
N VAL A 395 14.86 -3.92 -11.74
CA VAL A 395 15.57 -5.20 -11.84
C VAL A 395 14.79 -6.18 -12.71
N ARG A 396 13.45 -6.26 -12.55
CA ARG A 396 12.58 -7.09 -13.40
C ARG A 396 12.67 -6.69 -14.88
N LEU A 397 12.64 -5.39 -15.19
CA LEU A 397 12.85 -4.90 -16.55
C LEU A 397 14.23 -5.30 -17.11
N TYR A 398 15.29 -5.20 -16.29
CA TYR A 398 16.62 -5.68 -16.69
C TYR A 398 16.63 -7.19 -16.96
N GLU A 399 16.00 -7.99 -16.12
CA GLU A 399 15.92 -9.44 -16.29
C GLU A 399 15.29 -9.84 -17.64
N ILE A 400 14.31 -9.06 -18.11
CA ILE A 400 13.61 -9.29 -19.37
C ILE A 400 14.36 -8.70 -20.58
N THR A 401 14.77 -7.44 -20.49
CA THR A 401 15.28 -6.67 -21.64
C THR A 401 16.79 -6.77 -21.80
N LYS A 402 17.52 -7.11 -20.74
CA LYS A 402 18.98 -7.03 -20.64
C LYS A 402 19.54 -5.62 -20.89
N ASN A 403 18.70 -4.59 -20.71
CA ASN A 403 19.14 -3.22 -20.82
C ASN A 403 19.82 -2.77 -19.51
N ASP A 404 21.14 -2.56 -19.59
CA ASP A 404 21.98 -2.19 -18.44
C ASP A 404 21.60 -0.87 -17.77
N ASP A 405 20.90 0.03 -18.46
CA ASP A 405 20.41 1.29 -17.87
C ASP A 405 19.46 1.02 -16.69
N TYR A 406 18.56 0.04 -16.82
CA TYR A 406 17.67 -0.34 -15.72
C TYR A 406 18.44 -0.90 -14.52
N LEU A 407 19.44 -1.75 -14.78
CA LEU A 407 20.30 -2.29 -13.71
C LEU A 407 21.09 -1.17 -13.02
N MET A 408 21.65 -0.22 -13.77
CA MET A 408 22.38 0.91 -13.23
C MET A 408 21.48 1.78 -12.33
N LYS A 409 20.24 2.06 -12.75
CA LYS A 409 19.28 2.83 -11.96
C LYS A 409 18.81 2.07 -10.71
N ALA A 410 18.54 0.76 -10.82
CA ALA A 410 18.22 -0.08 -9.67
C ALA A 410 19.36 -0.10 -8.64
N ARG A 411 20.61 -0.14 -9.08
CA ARG A 411 21.79 -0.05 -8.20
C ARG A 411 21.85 1.29 -7.48
N ALA A 412 21.60 2.41 -8.18
CA ALA A 412 21.60 3.74 -7.56
C ALA A 412 20.53 3.84 -6.45
N ILE A 413 19.32 3.33 -6.71
CA ILE A 413 18.25 3.27 -5.71
C ILE A 413 18.64 2.39 -4.52
N ALA A 414 19.20 1.20 -4.76
CA ALA A 414 19.63 0.32 -3.68
C ALA A 414 20.77 0.95 -2.84
N ASP A 415 21.68 1.64 -3.49
CA ASP A 415 22.78 2.35 -2.80
C ASP A 415 22.25 3.48 -1.92
N PHE A 416 21.28 4.26 -2.42
CA PHE A 416 20.54 5.25 -1.62
C PHE A 416 19.82 4.60 -0.42
N MET A 417 19.07 3.53 -0.64
CA MET A 417 18.37 2.85 0.47
C MET A 417 19.34 2.38 1.55
N ILE A 418 20.48 1.84 1.16
CA ILE A 418 21.52 1.35 2.08
C ILE A 418 22.17 2.51 2.84
N SER A 419 22.47 3.65 2.18
CA SER A 419 23.18 4.76 2.83
C SER A 419 22.27 5.62 3.72
N ASP A 420 21.03 5.87 3.29
CA ASP A 420 20.18 6.91 3.89
C ASP A 420 19.04 6.35 4.76
N LEU A 421 18.61 5.10 4.50
CA LEU A 421 17.49 4.51 5.21
C LEU A 421 17.90 3.42 6.21
N THR A 422 19.12 2.92 6.21
CA THR A 422 19.53 1.87 7.15
C THR A 422 19.42 2.35 8.61
N ASP A 423 18.75 1.55 9.43
CA ASP A 423 18.76 1.66 10.88
C ASP A 423 19.82 0.72 11.46
N ASP A 424 20.90 1.28 12.00
CA ASP A 424 22.01 0.49 12.55
C ASP A 424 21.64 -0.29 13.81
N ASP A 425 20.63 0.18 14.56
CA ASP A 425 20.19 -0.47 15.80
C ASP A 425 19.35 -1.74 15.52
N SER A 426 18.34 -1.62 14.65
CA SER A 426 17.45 -2.76 14.32
C SER A 426 17.99 -3.63 13.19
N GLY A 427 18.85 -3.10 12.33
CA GLY A 427 19.33 -3.76 11.11
C GLY A 427 18.35 -3.68 9.93
N GLY A 428 17.17 -3.10 10.14
CA GLY A 428 16.21 -2.80 9.09
C GLY A 428 16.47 -1.45 8.40
N MET A 429 15.51 -1.02 7.59
CA MET A 429 15.49 0.29 6.95
C MET A 429 14.30 1.11 7.48
N PHE A 430 14.55 2.38 7.74
CA PHE A 430 13.49 3.33 8.12
C PHE A 430 12.49 3.53 6.98
N ALA A 431 11.23 3.82 7.33
CA ALA A 431 10.17 4.13 6.37
C ALA A 431 10.51 5.28 5.43
N SER A 432 11.28 6.26 5.94
CA SER A 432 11.62 7.46 5.18
C SER A 432 12.96 8.05 5.60
N THR A 433 13.49 8.95 4.77
CA THR A 433 14.56 9.85 5.18
C THR A 433 14.11 10.73 6.35
N LYS A 434 15.05 11.30 7.09
CA LYS A 434 14.76 12.15 8.26
C LYS A 434 14.03 13.42 7.83
N ASP A 435 12.90 13.71 8.50
CA ASP A 435 12.24 15.01 8.41
C ASP A 435 12.69 15.92 9.58
N PRO A 436 13.42 17.01 9.32
CA PRO A 436 13.85 17.94 10.37
C PRO A 436 12.68 18.71 11.00
N ASN A 437 11.52 18.76 10.33
CA ASN A 437 10.34 19.49 10.75
C ASN A 437 9.24 18.58 11.34
N ALA A 438 9.54 17.29 11.49
CA ALA A 438 8.56 16.33 12.03
C ALA A 438 8.14 16.71 13.46
N VAL A 439 6.84 16.61 13.73
CA VAL A 439 6.25 16.95 15.03
C VAL A 439 5.74 15.71 15.76
N GLY A 440 5.79 15.72 17.09
CA GLY A 440 5.25 14.69 17.95
C GLY A 440 5.76 13.29 17.60
N VAL A 441 4.83 12.35 17.43
CA VAL A 441 5.17 10.95 17.11
C VAL A 441 5.87 10.77 15.78
N PHE A 442 5.71 11.71 14.83
CA PHE A 442 6.36 11.67 13.51
C PHE A 442 7.87 12.00 13.58
N ALA A 443 8.35 12.61 14.66
CA ALA A 443 9.78 12.81 14.88
C ALA A 443 10.55 11.49 15.08
N THR A 444 9.85 10.40 15.42
CA THR A 444 10.42 9.08 15.54
C THR A 444 10.16 8.29 14.26
N ARG A 445 11.23 8.03 13.48
CA ARG A 445 11.15 7.18 12.29
C ARG A 445 10.83 5.73 12.69
N ARG A 446 10.03 5.06 11.89
CA ARG A 446 9.67 3.64 12.07
C ARG A 446 10.43 2.77 11.07
N VAL A 447 10.53 1.49 11.40
CA VAL A 447 11.08 0.44 10.52
C VAL A 447 9.92 -0.48 10.15
N PRO A 448 9.21 -0.22 9.03
CA PRO A 448 8.02 -0.96 8.64
C PRO A 448 8.40 -2.36 8.16
N PHE A 449 7.62 -3.35 8.56
CA PHE A 449 7.87 -4.73 8.18
C PHE A 449 7.70 -4.94 6.67
N GLU A 450 6.58 -4.51 6.11
CA GLU A 450 6.20 -4.75 4.71
C GLU A 450 7.20 -4.14 3.73
N ASP A 451 7.57 -2.87 3.92
CA ASP A 451 8.52 -2.20 3.02
C ASP A 451 9.91 -2.83 3.11
N ASN A 452 10.31 -3.28 4.31
CA ASN A 452 11.55 -4.02 4.48
C ASN A 452 11.52 -5.38 3.79
N VAL A 453 10.36 -6.04 3.73
CA VAL A 453 10.16 -7.27 2.95
C VAL A 453 10.34 -7.03 1.46
N VAL A 454 9.77 -5.93 0.92
CA VAL A 454 9.98 -5.56 -0.48
C VAL A 454 11.45 -5.22 -0.75
N ALA A 455 12.13 -4.56 0.19
CA ALA A 455 13.57 -4.29 0.11
C ALA A 455 14.41 -5.59 0.10
N VAL A 456 14.03 -6.61 0.88
CA VAL A 456 14.65 -7.96 0.81
C VAL A 456 14.53 -8.51 -0.60
N ARG A 457 13.35 -8.47 -1.21
CA ARG A 457 13.10 -8.97 -2.56
C ARG A 457 13.94 -8.21 -3.60
N MET A 458 13.93 -6.88 -3.55
CA MET A 458 14.74 -6.05 -4.44
C MET A 458 16.23 -6.38 -4.33
N LEU A 459 16.78 -6.46 -3.12
CA LEU A 459 18.20 -6.75 -2.92
C LEU A 459 18.57 -8.18 -3.33
N ALA A 460 17.68 -9.17 -3.15
CA ALA A 460 17.89 -10.54 -3.60
C ALA A 460 17.98 -10.63 -5.13
N HIS A 461 17.05 -10.00 -5.85
CA HIS A 461 17.08 -9.93 -7.31
C HIS A 461 18.30 -9.15 -7.81
N LEU A 462 18.59 -8.00 -7.23
CA LEU A 462 19.74 -7.19 -7.61
C LEU A 462 21.07 -7.92 -7.39
N ALA A 463 21.22 -8.63 -6.27
CA ALA A 463 22.44 -9.37 -5.96
C ALA A 463 22.74 -10.50 -6.97
N ARG A 464 21.69 -11.10 -7.58
CA ARG A 464 21.85 -12.08 -8.68
C ARG A 464 22.16 -11.40 -10.00
N ALA A 465 21.63 -10.20 -10.23
CA ALA A 465 21.77 -9.49 -11.50
C ALA A 465 23.15 -8.85 -11.69
N VAL A 466 23.84 -8.52 -10.60
CA VAL A 466 25.16 -7.84 -10.66
C VAL A 466 26.33 -8.84 -10.58
N PRO A 467 27.53 -8.47 -11.10
CA PRO A 467 28.73 -9.29 -10.93
C PRO A 467 29.06 -9.57 -9.45
N ALA A 468 29.64 -10.72 -9.13
CA ALA A 468 29.94 -11.17 -7.77
C ALA A 468 30.69 -10.14 -6.92
N ALA A 469 31.65 -9.42 -7.50
CA ALA A 469 32.40 -8.37 -6.81
C ALA A 469 31.52 -7.21 -6.32
N SER A 470 30.45 -6.87 -7.06
CA SER A 470 29.47 -5.83 -6.71
C SER A 470 28.33 -6.35 -5.81
N SER A 471 28.09 -7.66 -5.83
CA SER A 471 26.98 -8.31 -5.10
C SER A 471 27.16 -8.25 -3.59
N LYS A 472 28.40 -8.29 -3.09
CA LYS A 472 28.72 -8.43 -1.66
C LYS A 472 28.01 -7.39 -0.76
N LYS A 473 27.93 -6.11 -1.16
CA LYS A 473 27.26 -5.07 -0.37
C LYS A 473 25.76 -5.32 -0.28
N TYR A 474 25.12 -5.76 -1.36
CA TYR A 474 23.68 -6.06 -1.40
C TYR A 474 23.35 -7.30 -0.57
N VAL A 475 24.19 -8.35 -0.65
CA VAL A 475 24.06 -9.54 0.20
C VAL A 475 24.23 -9.20 1.68
N THR A 476 25.17 -8.32 2.03
CA THR A 476 25.35 -7.87 3.43
C THR A 476 24.10 -7.15 3.93
N SER A 477 23.51 -6.25 3.13
CA SER A 477 22.28 -5.54 3.49
C SER A 477 21.08 -6.49 3.53
N LEU A 478 20.98 -7.43 2.58
CA LEU A 478 19.97 -8.48 2.59
C LEU A 478 20.02 -9.29 3.90
N ASP A 479 21.19 -9.71 4.35
CA ASP A 479 21.37 -10.43 5.62
C ASP A 479 20.91 -9.60 6.83
N ARG A 480 21.15 -8.29 6.81
CA ARG A 480 20.66 -7.38 7.85
C ARG A 480 19.13 -7.31 7.87
N LEU A 481 18.52 -7.12 6.71
CA LEU A 481 17.07 -7.04 6.56
C LEU A 481 16.38 -8.35 6.96
N LEU A 482 16.91 -9.49 6.54
CA LEU A 482 16.38 -10.80 6.94
C LEU A 482 16.40 -10.98 8.46
N ARG A 483 17.46 -10.53 9.16
CA ARG A 483 17.47 -10.56 10.63
C ARG A 483 16.43 -9.63 11.24
N ALA A 484 16.25 -8.44 10.67
CA ALA A 484 15.28 -7.47 11.15
C ALA A 484 13.83 -7.93 10.95
N THR A 485 13.53 -8.56 9.80
CA THR A 485 12.18 -9.04 9.44
C THR A 485 11.86 -10.44 9.98
N SER A 486 12.84 -11.21 10.47
CA SER A 486 12.62 -12.56 11.00
C SER A 486 12.34 -12.59 12.50
N ARG A 487 11.97 -11.48 13.12
CA ARG A 487 11.62 -11.44 14.54
C ARG A 487 10.23 -12.03 14.79
N PRO A 488 10.10 -12.98 15.74
CA PRO A 488 8.83 -13.68 15.96
C PRO A 488 7.64 -12.77 16.26
N GLU A 489 7.87 -11.66 16.98
CA GLU A 489 6.83 -10.69 17.33
C GLU A 489 6.30 -9.93 16.12
N ASP A 490 7.16 -9.57 15.15
CA ASP A 490 6.77 -8.88 13.94
C ASP A 490 5.98 -9.83 13.02
N ILE A 491 6.47 -11.05 12.85
CA ILE A 491 5.81 -12.10 12.07
C ILE A 491 4.43 -12.42 12.66
N LYS A 492 4.33 -12.63 13.97
CA LYS A 492 3.06 -12.94 14.63
C LYS A 492 2.02 -11.83 14.47
N GLY A 493 2.46 -10.58 14.43
CA GLY A 493 1.58 -9.42 14.25
C GLY A 493 0.91 -9.37 12.89
N ARG A 494 1.45 -10.06 11.86
CA ARG A 494 0.93 -10.03 10.48
C ARG A 494 -0.25 -10.97 10.23
N GLY A 495 -0.41 -12.00 11.05
CA GLY A 495 -1.48 -12.97 10.89
C GLY A 495 -1.51 -13.55 9.47
N ARG A 496 -2.66 -13.42 8.80
CA ARG A 496 -2.81 -13.88 7.40
C ARG A 496 -2.13 -13.00 6.34
N MET A 497 -1.65 -11.81 6.68
CA MET A 497 -1.02 -10.85 5.75
C MET A 497 0.50 -11.07 5.69
N ILE A 498 0.94 -12.29 5.35
CA ILE A 498 2.34 -12.70 5.46
C ILE A 498 2.93 -13.31 4.16
N GLY A 499 2.11 -13.41 3.11
CA GLY A 499 2.52 -14.08 1.86
C GLY A 499 3.72 -13.43 1.17
N ASP A 500 3.86 -12.11 1.25
CA ASP A 500 5.00 -11.37 0.71
C ASP A 500 6.32 -11.72 1.40
N TYR A 501 6.30 -11.94 2.71
CA TYR A 501 7.46 -12.37 3.47
C TYR A 501 7.90 -13.78 3.09
N LEU A 502 6.96 -14.71 2.88
CA LEU A 502 7.26 -16.05 2.37
C LEU A 502 7.94 -15.98 0.99
N ILE A 503 7.46 -15.11 0.11
CA ILE A 503 8.09 -14.86 -1.20
C ILE A 503 9.50 -14.29 -1.01
N ALA A 504 9.70 -13.34 -0.10
CA ALA A 504 11.01 -12.76 0.15
C ALA A 504 12.02 -13.78 0.69
N LEU A 505 11.59 -14.68 1.58
CA LEU A 505 12.42 -15.79 2.06
C LEU A 505 12.82 -16.70 0.91
N ASP A 506 11.87 -17.10 0.07
CA ASP A 506 12.13 -17.95 -1.09
C ASP A 506 13.07 -17.28 -2.11
N GLU A 507 12.83 -16.02 -2.42
CA GLU A 507 13.70 -15.23 -3.33
C GLU A 507 15.10 -14.99 -2.77
N SER A 508 15.31 -15.04 -1.46
CA SER A 508 16.63 -14.90 -0.84
C SER A 508 17.49 -16.17 -0.88
N LYS A 509 16.87 -17.34 -1.17
CA LYS A 509 17.57 -18.63 -1.23
C LYS A 509 18.69 -18.63 -2.27
N GLY A 510 19.83 -19.19 -1.92
CA GLY A 510 21.00 -19.32 -2.82
C GLY A 510 21.77 -18.01 -3.07
N VAL A 511 21.23 -16.84 -2.71
CA VAL A 511 21.95 -15.56 -2.90
C VAL A 511 23.09 -15.43 -1.89
N ARG A 512 22.89 -15.89 -0.66
CA ARG A 512 23.83 -15.76 0.48
C ARG A 512 25.03 -16.71 0.39
N GLY A 513 24.86 -17.85 -0.30
CA GLY A 513 25.92 -18.86 -0.46
C GLY A 513 26.95 -18.54 -1.55
N ALA A 514 26.64 -17.63 -2.46
CA ALA A 514 27.50 -17.30 -3.61
C ALA A 514 28.70 -16.39 -3.27
N THR A 515 28.83 -15.95 -2.01
CA THR A 515 29.88 -15.02 -1.55
C THR A 515 30.96 -15.68 -0.67
N LYS A 516 31.00 -17.02 -0.59
CA LYS A 516 32.08 -17.76 0.09
C LYS A 516 33.24 -18.06 -0.83
#